data_8129aca4273aefa689e3663b72136e56
#
_entry.id   8129aca4273aefa689e3663b72136e56
#
_cell.length_a   1.000
_cell.length_b   1.000
_cell.length_c   1.000
_cell.angle_alpha   90.00
_cell.angle_beta   90.00
_cell.angle_gamma   90.00
#
_symmetry.space_group_name_H-M   'P 1'
#
loop_
_entity.id
_entity.type
_entity.pdbx_description
1 polymer ?
#
loop_
_entity_poly.entity_id
_entity_poly.type
_entity_poly.pdbx_seq_one_letter_code
_entity_poly.pdbx_strand_id
1 'polypeptide(L)'
;MKKIALLLICITSYAGVSAQKAKVQTAWNYLKYDELDKAKEAIDEAAVNESSMNMDKTWYYRGMIYQNMYKHPKFGNLVANPLQEALISFDKSLALDPKSDNVEDIMKRKGILVGQLGDQGADRYKEGKFADALNSFETILKITPTDSAVMFNCAIAAEKAGDKEKAKSYYNSLIAQKYPDVKIYLLLASLYREEKNDAKAFEIVQKGRAIFPEDNNLMIEELNYYLANGRSAEAIASLEKAIAADPGNASLYLAQGNMLDKAGQPDKAAESYKKAISIRPDYFDAYYNLGAMYFNQGAEMANKANDIPTKEIQKYNDAKKKFDAKFREAQPFLEKAWELNPTDVSTMTSLKQLYMRLEETEKLNKVNQALKAGK
;
A
#
# COMPACT_ATOMS: atom_id res chain seq x y z
N MET A 1 24.57 -41.10 62.50
CA MET A 1 25.06 -40.32 61.30
C MET A 1 24.01 -40.12 60.23
N LYS A 2 23.14 -41.13 59.84
CA LYS A 2 22.10 -40.96 58.80
C LYS A 2 21.02 -39.90 59.12
N LYS A 3 20.63 -39.71 60.39
CA LYS A 3 19.61 -38.72 60.78
C LYS A 3 20.12 -37.27 60.75
N ILE A 4 21.43 -37.05 60.98
CA ILE A 4 22.04 -35.72 60.93
C ILE A 4 22.21 -35.27 59.45
N ALA A 5 22.55 -36.20 58.54
CA ALA A 5 22.67 -35.90 57.10
C ALA A 5 21.30 -35.53 56.50
N LEU A 6 20.20 -36.18 56.90
CA LEU A 6 18.86 -35.83 56.43
C LEU A 6 18.39 -34.44 56.93
N LEU A 7 18.74 -34.06 58.14
CA LEU A 7 18.43 -32.74 58.71
C LEU A 7 19.20 -31.61 58.00
N LEU A 8 20.48 -31.83 57.67
CA LEU A 8 21.28 -30.86 56.94
C LEU A 8 20.77 -30.65 55.47
N ILE A 9 20.33 -31.72 54.79
CA ILE A 9 19.76 -31.60 53.45
C ILE A 9 18.42 -30.85 53.46
N CYS A 10 17.57 -31.06 54.49
CA CYS A 10 16.33 -30.32 54.66
C CYS A 10 16.54 -28.85 55.01
N ILE A 11 17.57 -28.52 55.78
CA ILE A 11 17.91 -27.11 56.15
C ILE A 11 18.48 -26.35 54.95
N THR A 12 19.33 -26.97 54.14
CA THR A 12 19.90 -26.33 52.95
C THR A 12 18.85 -26.11 51.84
N SER A 13 17.92 -27.05 51.68
CA SER A 13 16.81 -26.88 50.74
C SER A 13 15.81 -25.81 51.20
N TYR A 14 15.52 -25.72 52.50
CA TYR A 14 14.62 -24.69 53.04
C TYR A 14 15.23 -23.28 52.99
N ALA A 15 16.53 -23.15 53.26
CA ALA A 15 17.26 -21.90 53.11
C ALA A 15 17.33 -21.41 51.64
N GLY A 16 17.52 -22.33 50.70
CA GLY A 16 17.50 -22.04 49.26
C GLY A 16 16.15 -21.54 48.80
N VAL A 17 15.06 -22.15 49.21
CA VAL A 17 13.67 -21.73 48.86
C VAL A 17 13.35 -20.34 49.44
N SER A 18 13.78 -20.06 50.70
CA SER A 18 13.56 -18.75 51.31
C SER A 18 14.38 -17.64 50.65
N ALA A 19 15.63 -17.92 50.29
CA ALA A 19 16.51 -16.96 49.62
C ALA A 19 15.98 -16.53 48.22
N GLN A 20 15.38 -17.43 47.46
CA GLN A 20 14.87 -17.12 46.13
C GLN A 20 13.53 -16.36 46.14
N LYS A 21 12.63 -16.65 47.09
CA LYS A 21 11.47 -15.80 47.36
C LYS A 21 11.87 -14.39 47.75
N ALA A 22 12.98 -14.25 48.49
CA ALA A 22 13.58 -12.95 48.82
C ALA A 22 14.07 -12.20 47.57
N LYS A 23 14.55 -12.89 46.50
CA LYS A 23 14.98 -12.24 45.25
C LYS A 23 13.82 -11.58 44.51
N VAL A 24 12.65 -12.17 44.49
CA VAL A 24 11.42 -11.56 43.93
C VAL A 24 11.11 -10.24 44.65
N GLN A 25 11.20 -10.24 45.99
CA GLN A 25 11.01 -9.02 46.79
C GLN A 25 12.13 -8.01 46.57
N THR A 26 13.37 -8.46 46.42
CA THR A 26 14.53 -7.63 46.12
C THR A 26 14.35 -6.93 44.76
N ALA A 27 13.94 -7.65 43.72
CA ALA A 27 13.65 -7.09 42.41
C ALA A 27 12.57 -6.00 42.48
N TRP A 28 11.48 -6.25 43.22
CA TRP A 28 10.44 -5.27 43.47
C TRP A 28 10.97 -4.01 44.17
N ASN A 29 11.86 -4.17 45.17
CA ASN A 29 12.46 -3.02 45.84
C ASN A 29 13.34 -2.20 44.87
N TYR A 30 14.18 -2.83 44.07
CA TYR A 30 14.98 -2.14 43.04
C TYR A 30 14.08 -1.43 42.02
N LEU A 31 12.98 -2.05 41.59
CA LEU A 31 12.01 -1.43 40.68
C LEU A 31 11.42 -0.13 41.28
N LYS A 32 11.13 -0.11 42.59
CA LYS A 32 10.62 1.09 43.29
C LYS A 32 11.59 2.25 43.29
N TYR A 33 12.88 1.96 43.31
CA TYR A 33 13.94 2.97 43.31
C TYR A 33 14.52 3.25 41.93
N ASP A 34 13.85 2.75 40.88
CA ASP A 34 14.26 2.94 39.48
C ASP A 34 15.66 2.37 39.14
N GLU A 35 16.11 1.39 39.92
CA GLU A 35 17.37 0.64 39.71
C GLU A 35 17.10 -0.57 38.78
N LEU A 36 16.71 -0.29 37.51
CA LEU A 36 16.19 -1.31 36.60
C LEU A 36 17.21 -2.37 36.20
N ASP A 37 18.49 -2.07 36.16
CA ASP A 37 19.58 -3.02 35.92
C ASP A 37 19.61 -4.11 37.02
N LYS A 38 19.62 -3.71 38.29
CA LYS A 38 19.61 -4.63 39.45
C LYS A 38 18.26 -5.35 39.58
N ALA A 39 17.16 -4.64 39.28
CA ALA A 39 15.83 -5.24 39.27
C ALA A 39 15.75 -6.38 38.26
N LYS A 40 16.28 -6.17 37.05
CA LYS A 40 16.34 -7.16 35.97
C LYS A 40 17.18 -8.37 36.39
N GLU A 41 18.39 -8.17 36.91
CA GLU A 41 19.26 -9.26 37.36
C GLU A 41 18.54 -10.14 38.39
N ALA A 42 17.99 -9.53 39.44
CA ALA A 42 17.32 -10.25 40.52
C ALA A 42 16.06 -11.01 40.03
N ILE A 43 15.28 -10.42 39.15
CA ILE A 43 14.03 -11.07 38.69
C ILE A 43 14.29 -12.15 37.64
N ASP A 44 15.31 -12.01 36.78
CA ASP A 44 15.66 -13.03 35.81
C ASP A 44 16.24 -14.28 36.52
N GLU A 45 17.03 -14.10 37.57
CA GLU A 45 17.46 -15.21 38.42
C GLU A 45 16.26 -15.91 39.09
N ALA A 46 15.27 -15.15 39.60
CA ALA A 46 14.08 -15.71 40.19
C ALA A 46 13.20 -16.44 39.16
N ALA A 47 13.17 -15.99 37.89
CA ALA A 47 12.38 -16.56 36.83
C ALA A 47 12.82 -17.95 36.35
N VAL A 48 14.07 -18.32 36.62
CA VAL A 48 14.63 -19.64 36.24
C VAL A 48 14.78 -20.58 37.46
N ASN A 49 14.52 -20.11 38.67
CA ASN A 49 14.68 -20.92 39.87
C ASN A 49 13.38 -21.73 40.18
N GLU A 50 13.53 -23.03 40.46
CA GLU A 50 12.42 -23.94 40.71
C GLU A 50 11.44 -23.48 41.81
N SER A 51 11.93 -22.77 42.85
CA SER A 51 11.11 -22.31 43.97
C SER A 51 10.32 -21.02 43.71
N SER A 52 10.67 -20.26 42.67
CA SER A 52 10.07 -18.96 42.36
C SER A 52 9.54 -18.85 40.92
N MET A 53 9.98 -19.70 39.99
CA MET A 53 9.54 -19.67 38.59
C MET A 53 8.05 -19.96 38.40
N ASN A 54 7.40 -20.63 39.37
CA ASN A 54 5.98 -20.95 39.38
C ASN A 54 5.13 -19.95 40.20
N MET A 55 5.70 -18.84 40.63
CA MET A 55 4.99 -17.78 41.35
C MET A 55 4.50 -16.73 40.31
N ASP A 56 3.21 -16.41 40.30
CA ASP A 56 2.63 -15.35 39.45
C ASP A 56 3.33 -14.00 39.63
N LYS A 57 3.67 -13.63 40.88
CA LYS A 57 4.36 -12.39 41.22
C LYS A 57 5.76 -12.27 40.61
N THR A 58 6.46 -13.38 40.37
CA THR A 58 7.75 -13.38 39.69
C THR A 58 7.58 -12.81 38.27
N TRP A 59 6.59 -13.30 37.54
CA TRP A 59 6.32 -12.91 36.19
C TRP A 59 5.63 -11.54 36.09
N TYR A 60 4.77 -11.21 37.05
CA TYR A 60 4.19 -9.88 37.14
C TYR A 60 5.26 -8.79 37.29
N TYR A 61 6.16 -8.94 38.27
CA TYR A 61 7.23 -7.97 38.47
C TYR A 61 8.24 -7.96 37.31
N ARG A 62 8.52 -9.12 36.70
CA ARG A 62 9.35 -9.18 35.51
C ARG A 62 8.72 -8.38 34.38
N GLY A 63 7.44 -8.53 34.15
CA GLY A 63 6.69 -7.74 33.16
C GLY A 63 6.79 -6.23 33.41
N MET A 64 6.64 -5.79 34.64
CA MET A 64 6.76 -4.38 35.01
C MET A 64 8.18 -3.84 34.80
N ILE A 65 9.20 -4.59 35.18
CA ILE A 65 10.61 -4.19 35.04
C ILE A 65 10.95 -4.00 33.56
N TYR A 66 10.61 -4.98 32.73
CA TYR A 66 10.88 -4.91 31.29
C TYR A 66 10.06 -3.82 30.58
N GLN A 67 8.79 -3.60 30.97
CA GLN A 67 7.99 -2.49 30.44
C GLN A 67 8.61 -1.14 30.78
N ASN A 68 9.10 -0.93 32.02
CA ASN A 68 9.73 0.32 32.46
C ASN A 68 11.08 0.57 31.79
N MET A 69 11.76 -0.46 31.27
CA MET A 69 12.99 -0.29 30.49
C MET A 69 12.76 0.37 29.14
N TYR A 70 11.56 0.26 28.57
CA TYR A 70 11.29 0.82 27.24
C TYR A 70 11.46 2.34 27.23
N LYS A 71 12.34 2.85 26.36
CA LYS A 71 12.70 4.28 26.25
C LYS A 71 13.22 4.90 27.57
N HIS A 72 13.66 4.09 28.52
CA HIS A 72 14.29 4.61 29.74
C HIS A 72 15.64 5.26 29.41
N PRO A 73 15.92 6.51 29.87
CA PRO A 73 17.14 7.25 29.48
C PRO A 73 18.44 6.51 29.77
N LYS A 74 18.50 5.81 30.90
CA LYS A 74 19.71 5.09 31.35
C LYS A 74 19.72 3.61 30.97
N PHE A 75 18.54 2.96 30.95
CA PHE A 75 18.43 1.51 30.88
C PHE A 75 17.74 1.00 29.61
N GLY A 76 17.29 1.89 28.73
CA GLY A 76 16.51 1.53 27.53
C GLY A 76 17.26 0.64 26.53
N ASN A 77 18.58 0.67 26.55
CA ASN A 77 19.44 -0.13 25.68
C ASN A 77 19.90 -1.47 26.28
N LEU A 78 19.51 -1.80 27.52
CA LEU A 78 19.92 -3.06 28.18
C LEU A 78 19.26 -4.29 27.55
N VAL A 79 18.11 -4.12 26.91
CA VAL A 79 17.33 -5.20 26.30
C VAL A 79 16.84 -4.76 24.93
N ALA A 80 17.07 -5.59 23.92
CA ALA A 80 16.68 -5.26 22.54
C ALA A 80 15.16 -5.17 22.36
N ASN A 81 14.39 -6.03 23.01
CA ASN A 81 12.93 -6.12 22.86
C ASN A 81 12.22 -6.17 24.23
N PRO A 82 12.31 -5.11 25.04
CA PRO A 82 11.81 -5.14 26.42
C PRO A 82 10.27 -5.26 26.48
N LEU A 83 9.54 -4.73 25.50
CA LEU A 83 8.06 -4.80 25.47
C LEU A 83 7.56 -6.21 25.17
N GLN A 84 8.23 -6.98 24.31
CA GLN A 84 7.93 -8.38 24.06
C GLN A 84 8.15 -9.23 25.31
N GLU A 85 9.27 -9.01 26.00
CA GLU A 85 9.57 -9.68 27.27
C GLU A 85 8.55 -9.34 28.35
N ALA A 86 8.09 -8.09 28.40
CA ALA A 86 7.02 -7.66 29.30
C ALA A 86 5.72 -8.42 29.02
N LEU A 87 5.30 -8.52 27.75
CA LEU A 87 4.08 -9.25 27.37
C LEU A 87 4.18 -10.73 27.74
N ILE A 88 5.28 -11.40 27.38
CA ILE A 88 5.51 -12.82 27.73
C ILE A 88 5.40 -13.01 29.24
N SER A 89 5.96 -12.10 30.01
CA SER A 89 5.94 -12.16 31.46
C SER A 89 4.53 -11.97 32.04
N PHE A 90 3.78 -10.99 31.55
CA PHE A 90 2.39 -10.78 31.96
C PHE A 90 1.49 -11.96 31.59
N ASP A 91 1.64 -12.52 30.41
CA ASP A 91 0.87 -13.69 29.99
C ASP A 91 1.18 -14.92 30.85
N LYS A 92 2.46 -15.10 31.23
CA LYS A 92 2.86 -16.17 32.15
C LYS A 92 2.33 -15.97 33.56
N SER A 93 2.30 -14.74 34.06
CA SER A 93 1.67 -14.42 35.36
C SER A 93 0.19 -14.80 35.38
N LEU A 94 -0.56 -14.39 34.35
CA LEU A 94 -2.00 -14.72 34.20
C LEU A 94 -2.24 -16.22 34.07
N ALA A 95 -1.36 -16.94 33.38
CA ALA A 95 -1.46 -18.39 33.21
C ALA A 95 -1.21 -19.15 34.52
N LEU A 96 -0.33 -18.63 35.39
CA LEU A 96 -0.02 -19.24 36.70
C LEU A 96 -1.13 -19.02 37.73
N ASP A 97 -1.68 -17.80 37.77
CA ASP A 97 -2.82 -17.49 38.65
C ASP A 97 -3.81 -16.53 37.98
N PRO A 98 -4.84 -17.06 37.30
CA PRO A 98 -5.86 -16.26 36.63
C PRO A 98 -6.77 -15.45 37.58
N LYS A 99 -6.66 -15.66 38.88
CA LYS A 99 -7.46 -14.99 39.93
C LYS A 99 -6.61 -14.13 40.87
N SER A 100 -5.34 -13.95 40.55
CA SER A 100 -4.43 -13.11 41.32
C SER A 100 -4.93 -11.66 41.43
N ASP A 101 -4.64 -11.01 42.56
CA ASP A 101 -4.91 -9.56 42.74
C ASP A 101 -4.20 -8.68 41.69
N ASN A 102 -3.23 -9.23 40.95
CA ASN A 102 -2.48 -8.51 39.93
C ASN A 102 -3.18 -8.49 38.56
N VAL A 103 -4.24 -9.24 38.33
CA VAL A 103 -4.90 -9.43 37.04
C VAL A 103 -5.36 -8.09 36.46
N GLU A 104 -6.02 -7.25 37.24
CA GLU A 104 -6.51 -5.94 36.79
C GLU A 104 -5.36 -5.02 36.34
N ASP A 105 -4.28 -4.94 37.14
CA ASP A 105 -3.10 -4.13 36.76
C ASP A 105 -2.41 -4.69 35.52
N ILE A 106 -2.29 -6.02 35.39
CA ILE A 106 -1.73 -6.65 34.19
C ILE A 106 -2.55 -6.28 32.94
N MET A 107 -3.86 -6.35 33.01
CA MET A 107 -4.72 -5.99 31.85
C MET A 107 -4.56 -4.53 31.46
N LYS A 108 -4.50 -3.63 32.46
CA LYS A 108 -4.22 -2.22 32.22
C LYS A 108 -2.84 -2.00 31.57
N ARG A 109 -1.82 -2.69 32.07
CA ARG A 109 -0.46 -2.65 31.51
C ARG A 109 -0.38 -3.18 30.08
N LYS A 110 -1.08 -4.26 29.78
CA LYS A 110 -1.21 -4.78 28.41
C LYS A 110 -1.85 -3.73 27.48
N GLY A 111 -2.84 -2.97 27.94
CA GLY A 111 -3.37 -1.83 27.20
C GLY A 111 -2.31 -0.75 26.92
N ILE A 112 -1.46 -0.42 27.90
CA ILE A 112 -0.34 0.50 27.70
C ILE A 112 0.70 -0.06 26.73
N LEU A 113 0.99 -1.39 26.79
CA LEU A 113 1.89 -2.06 25.87
C LEU A 113 1.44 -1.89 24.38
N VAL A 114 0.15 -1.92 24.09
CA VAL A 114 -0.37 -1.71 22.73
C VAL A 114 0.12 -0.37 22.18
N GLY A 115 -0.03 0.71 22.94
CA GLY A 115 0.48 2.04 22.56
C GLY A 115 2.00 2.06 22.37
N GLN A 116 2.73 1.55 23.38
CA GLN A 116 4.20 1.52 23.36
C GLN A 116 4.75 0.70 22.17
N LEU A 117 4.15 -0.45 21.87
CA LEU A 117 4.51 -1.28 20.71
C LEU A 117 4.15 -0.62 19.38
N GLY A 118 3.04 0.13 19.35
CA GLY A 118 2.64 0.93 18.20
C GLY A 118 3.68 2.00 17.88
N ASP A 119 4.11 2.76 18.89
CA ASP A 119 5.18 3.75 18.77
C ASP A 119 6.51 3.11 18.35
N GLN A 120 6.87 1.99 18.96
CA GLN A 120 8.09 1.25 18.60
C GLN A 120 8.05 0.76 17.15
N GLY A 121 6.92 0.23 16.71
CA GLY A 121 6.73 -0.24 15.33
C GLY A 121 6.84 0.90 14.34
N ALA A 122 6.19 2.04 14.63
CA ALA A 122 6.25 3.23 13.79
C ALA A 122 7.66 3.83 13.70
N ASP A 123 8.39 3.90 14.81
CA ASP A 123 9.78 4.39 14.85
C ASP A 123 10.68 3.47 13.99
N ARG A 124 10.61 2.15 14.19
CA ARG A 124 11.37 1.16 13.42
C ARG A 124 11.04 1.20 11.93
N TYR A 125 9.77 1.40 11.59
CA TYR A 125 9.35 1.55 10.20
C TYR A 125 9.98 2.80 9.54
N LYS A 126 9.97 3.95 10.23
CA LYS A 126 10.63 5.19 9.77
C LYS A 126 12.14 5.03 9.59
N GLU A 127 12.76 4.21 10.43
CA GLU A 127 14.20 3.87 10.35
C GLU A 127 14.52 2.87 9.22
N GLY A 128 13.53 2.37 8.50
CA GLY A 128 13.70 1.32 7.48
C GLY A 128 13.89 -0.09 8.04
N LYS A 129 13.73 -0.29 9.35
CA LYS A 129 13.83 -1.59 10.03
C LYS A 129 12.49 -2.33 9.96
N PHE A 130 12.08 -2.70 8.75
CA PHE A 130 10.71 -3.18 8.50
C PHE A 130 10.40 -4.51 9.19
N ALA A 131 11.36 -5.43 9.27
CA ALA A 131 11.18 -6.70 9.98
C ALA A 131 10.96 -6.49 11.49
N ASP A 132 11.70 -5.54 12.09
CA ASP A 132 11.53 -5.20 13.51
C ASP A 132 10.20 -4.48 13.75
N ALA A 133 9.77 -3.62 12.82
CA ALA A 133 8.47 -2.97 12.86
C ALA A 133 7.35 -4.02 12.82
N LEU A 134 7.42 -4.98 11.89
CA LEU A 134 6.49 -6.10 11.79
C LEU A 134 6.41 -6.87 13.11
N ASN A 135 7.53 -7.22 13.73
CA ASN A 135 7.56 -7.92 15.01
C ASN A 135 6.85 -7.13 16.12
N SER A 136 6.99 -5.79 16.15
CA SER A 136 6.29 -4.94 17.10
C SER A 136 4.78 -4.99 16.88
N PHE A 137 4.30 -4.85 15.63
CA PHE A 137 2.89 -4.91 15.29
C PHE A 137 2.29 -6.31 15.50
N GLU A 138 3.00 -7.39 15.13
CA GLU A 138 2.59 -8.78 15.42
C GLU A 138 2.46 -9.02 16.93
N THR A 139 3.27 -8.36 17.74
CA THR A 139 3.17 -8.44 19.21
C THR A 139 1.89 -7.77 19.72
N ILE A 140 1.44 -6.68 19.09
CA ILE A 140 0.13 -6.09 19.41
C ILE A 140 -1.00 -7.07 19.08
N LEU A 141 -0.93 -7.77 17.95
CA LEU A 141 -1.97 -8.75 17.57
C LEU A 141 -2.08 -9.94 18.54
N LYS A 142 -1.06 -10.22 19.37
CA LYS A 142 -1.19 -11.18 20.48
C LYS A 142 -2.09 -10.65 21.60
N ILE A 143 -2.20 -9.32 21.75
CA ILE A 143 -3.07 -8.67 22.74
C ILE A 143 -4.45 -8.40 22.13
N THR A 144 -4.51 -7.92 20.89
CA THR A 144 -5.72 -7.53 20.16
C THR A 144 -5.78 -8.26 18.80
N PRO A 145 -6.14 -9.55 18.75
CA PRO A 145 -6.00 -10.38 17.55
C PRO A 145 -6.85 -9.94 16.34
N THR A 146 -7.90 -9.17 16.56
CA THR A 146 -8.84 -8.72 15.53
C THR A 146 -8.68 -7.26 15.13
N ASP A 147 -7.64 -6.58 15.60
CA ASP A 147 -7.39 -5.17 15.29
C ASP A 147 -6.96 -5.01 13.83
N SER A 148 -7.91 -4.58 12.99
CA SER A 148 -7.71 -4.43 11.56
C SER A 148 -6.70 -3.33 11.21
N ALA A 149 -6.59 -2.27 12.00
CA ALA A 149 -5.61 -1.21 11.76
C ALA A 149 -4.18 -1.73 11.99
N VAL A 150 -4.00 -2.52 13.05
CA VAL A 150 -2.71 -3.18 13.33
C VAL A 150 -2.39 -4.24 12.26
N MET A 151 -3.38 -5.03 11.82
CA MET A 151 -3.20 -5.99 10.72
C MET A 151 -2.75 -5.28 9.43
N PHE A 152 -3.30 -4.11 9.14
CA PHE A 152 -2.88 -3.33 7.98
C PHE A 152 -1.42 -2.88 8.10
N ASN A 153 -1.01 -2.42 9.29
CA ASN A 153 0.39 -2.09 9.56
C ASN A 153 1.31 -3.32 9.44
N CYS A 154 0.86 -4.50 9.90
CA CYS A 154 1.59 -5.75 9.69
C CYS A 154 1.76 -6.07 8.21
N ALA A 155 0.70 -5.92 7.42
CA ALA A 155 0.75 -6.19 5.97
C ALA A 155 1.77 -5.30 5.27
N ILE A 156 1.71 -3.99 5.53
CA ILE A 156 2.65 -3.01 4.95
C ILE A 156 4.09 -3.27 5.41
N ALA A 157 4.30 -3.54 6.70
CA ALA A 157 5.63 -3.82 7.23
C ALA A 157 6.22 -5.13 6.66
N ALA A 158 5.40 -6.18 6.50
CA ALA A 158 5.79 -7.44 5.88
C ALA A 158 6.17 -7.25 4.40
N GLU A 159 5.37 -6.50 3.64
CA GLU A 159 5.66 -6.16 2.24
C GLU A 159 7.00 -5.44 2.11
N LYS A 160 7.24 -4.40 2.92
CA LYS A 160 8.50 -3.65 2.92
C LYS A 160 9.70 -4.47 3.41
N ALA A 161 9.47 -5.44 4.30
CA ALA A 161 10.49 -6.40 4.74
C ALA A 161 10.80 -7.48 3.68
N GLY A 162 10.02 -7.56 2.60
CA GLY A 162 10.14 -8.59 1.56
C GLY A 162 9.43 -9.91 1.88
N ASP A 163 8.71 -9.99 2.99
CA ASP A 163 7.91 -11.18 3.37
C ASP A 163 6.53 -11.10 2.71
N LYS A 164 6.52 -11.38 1.40
CA LYS A 164 5.30 -11.31 0.58
C LYS A 164 4.21 -12.26 1.04
N GLU A 165 4.56 -13.43 1.56
CA GLU A 165 3.58 -14.42 2.03
C GLU A 165 2.82 -13.90 3.26
N LYS A 166 3.53 -13.34 4.24
CA LYS A 166 2.88 -12.70 5.38
C LYS A 166 2.02 -11.50 4.96
N ALA A 167 2.53 -10.65 4.06
CA ALA A 167 1.77 -9.51 3.55
C ALA A 167 0.45 -9.96 2.92
N LYS A 168 0.48 -10.95 2.02
CA LYS A 168 -0.73 -11.54 1.40
C LYS A 168 -1.68 -12.14 2.44
N SER A 169 -1.14 -12.81 3.47
CA SER A 169 -1.95 -13.39 4.56
C SER A 169 -2.72 -12.31 5.32
N TYR A 170 -2.06 -11.22 5.70
CA TYR A 170 -2.70 -10.10 6.40
C TYR A 170 -3.72 -9.38 5.52
N TYR A 171 -3.41 -9.09 4.24
CA TYR A 171 -4.38 -8.48 3.32
C TYR A 171 -5.62 -9.36 3.12
N ASN A 172 -5.47 -10.68 2.96
CA ASN A 172 -6.60 -11.60 2.87
C ASN A 172 -7.44 -11.61 4.15
N SER A 173 -6.81 -11.55 5.33
CA SER A 173 -7.50 -11.45 6.62
C SER A 173 -8.32 -10.16 6.73
N LEU A 174 -7.78 -9.03 6.27
CA LEU A 174 -8.48 -7.74 6.21
C LEU A 174 -9.69 -7.78 5.26
N ILE A 175 -9.54 -8.42 4.09
CA ILE A 175 -10.65 -8.63 3.16
C ILE A 175 -11.75 -9.49 3.80
N ALA A 176 -11.38 -10.56 4.51
CA ALA A 176 -12.33 -11.42 5.22
C ALA A 176 -13.07 -10.66 6.33
N GLN A 177 -12.41 -9.71 6.99
CA GLN A 177 -13.01 -8.82 8.00
C GLN A 177 -13.80 -7.66 7.39
N LYS A 178 -13.87 -7.54 6.06
CA LYS A 178 -14.52 -6.44 5.33
C LYS A 178 -13.98 -5.06 5.72
N TYR A 179 -12.67 -4.97 5.94
CA TYR A 179 -12.04 -3.70 6.26
C TYR A 179 -12.25 -2.69 5.13
N PRO A 180 -12.75 -1.46 5.41
CA PRO A 180 -13.29 -0.56 4.41
C PRO A 180 -12.20 0.29 3.72
N ASP A 181 -11.14 -0.34 3.19
CA ASP A 181 -10.08 0.36 2.45
C ASP A 181 -9.79 -0.35 1.11
N VAL A 182 -10.04 0.37 0.04
CA VAL A 182 -9.80 -0.07 -1.34
C VAL A 182 -8.34 -0.43 -1.60
N LYS A 183 -7.40 0.21 -0.91
CA LYS A 183 -5.95 -0.01 -1.08
C LYS A 183 -5.54 -1.46 -0.86
N ILE A 184 -6.24 -2.18 0.03
CA ILE A 184 -5.95 -3.59 0.31
C ILE A 184 -6.03 -4.44 -0.96
N TYR A 185 -7.07 -4.20 -1.77
CA TYR A 185 -7.26 -4.95 -3.03
C TYR A 185 -6.19 -4.60 -4.05
N LEU A 186 -5.82 -3.33 -4.17
CA LEU A 186 -4.77 -2.87 -5.07
C LEU A 186 -3.39 -3.41 -4.69
N LEU A 187 -3.04 -3.35 -3.41
CA LEU A 187 -1.76 -3.85 -2.89
C LEU A 187 -1.67 -5.38 -3.04
N LEU A 188 -2.73 -6.10 -2.66
CA LEU A 188 -2.75 -7.56 -2.81
C LEU A 188 -2.67 -7.98 -4.28
N ALA A 189 -3.39 -7.29 -5.18
CA ALA A 189 -3.30 -7.55 -6.62
C ALA A 189 -1.90 -7.26 -7.17
N SER A 190 -1.24 -6.20 -6.69
CA SER A 190 0.15 -5.88 -7.04
C SER A 190 1.11 -7.01 -6.67
N LEU A 191 0.99 -7.56 -5.45
CA LEU A 191 1.82 -8.68 -5.00
C LEU A 191 1.66 -9.91 -5.90
N TYR A 192 0.41 -10.26 -6.30
CA TYR A 192 0.19 -11.37 -7.23
C TYR A 192 0.76 -11.09 -8.63
N ARG A 193 0.74 -9.85 -9.12
CA ARG A 193 1.37 -9.48 -10.40
C ARG A 193 2.88 -9.59 -10.36
N GLU A 194 3.51 -9.17 -9.28
CA GLU A 194 4.95 -9.35 -9.09
C GLU A 194 5.37 -10.82 -9.15
N GLU A 195 4.47 -11.73 -8.74
CA GLU A 195 4.63 -13.18 -8.86
C GLU A 195 4.24 -13.73 -10.26
N LYS A 196 3.88 -12.84 -11.19
CA LYS A 196 3.39 -13.20 -12.54
C LYS A 196 2.10 -14.03 -12.50
N ASN A 197 1.30 -13.87 -11.45
CA ASN A 197 0.01 -14.52 -11.29
C ASN A 197 -1.13 -13.53 -11.59
N ASP A 198 -1.19 -13.11 -12.87
CA ASP A 198 -2.15 -12.10 -13.33
C ASP A 198 -3.61 -12.55 -13.15
N ALA A 199 -3.88 -13.85 -13.24
CA ALA A 199 -5.23 -14.39 -13.02
C ALA A 199 -5.69 -14.18 -11.58
N LYS A 200 -4.80 -14.40 -10.59
CA LYS A 200 -5.13 -14.17 -9.18
C LYS A 200 -5.22 -12.69 -8.86
N ALA A 201 -4.32 -11.87 -9.43
CA ALA A 201 -4.39 -10.42 -9.31
C ALA A 201 -5.76 -9.89 -9.80
N PHE A 202 -6.21 -10.37 -10.95
CA PHE A 202 -7.51 -9.99 -11.50
C PHE A 202 -8.69 -10.43 -10.64
N GLU A 203 -8.66 -11.66 -10.08
CA GLU A 203 -9.67 -12.12 -9.11
C GLU A 203 -9.80 -11.16 -7.92
N ILE A 204 -8.68 -10.68 -7.39
CA ILE A 204 -8.66 -9.72 -6.28
C ILE A 204 -9.23 -8.37 -6.70
N VAL A 205 -8.86 -7.87 -7.89
CA VAL A 205 -9.42 -6.63 -8.45
C VAL A 205 -10.93 -6.75 -8.59
N GLN A 206 -11.44 -7.87 -9.13
CA GLN A 206 -12.89 -8.09 -9.25
C GLN A 206 -13.61 -8.11 -7.90
N LYS A 207 -13.01 -8.71 -6.86
CA LYS A 207 -13.53 -8.65 -5.49
C LYS A 207 -13.62 -7.22 -4.98
N GLY A 208 -12.57 -6.42 -5.22
CA GLY A 208 -12.55 -5.00 -4.89
C GLY A 208 -13.63 -4.22 -5.62
N ARG A 209 -13.79 -4.44 -6.94
CA ARG A 209 -14.82 -3.82 -7.78
C ARG A 209 -16.25 -4.13 -7.31
N ALA A 210 -16.48 -5.34 -6.79
CA ALA A 210 -17.80 -5.70 -6.25
C ALA A 210 -18.18 -4.91 -4.99
N ILE A 211 -17.19 -4.42 -4.22
CA ILE A 211 -17.39 -3.67 -2.98
C ILE A 211 -17.26 -2.16 -3.22
N PHE A 212 -16.33 -1.75 -4.10
CA PHE A 212 -16.02 -0.38 -4.46
C PHE A 212 -16.24 -0.17 -5.98
N PRO A 213 -17.48 -0.21 -6.47
CA PRO A 213 -17.78 -0.17 -7.91
C PRO A 213 -17.35 1.15 -8.59
N GLU A 214 -17.26 2.23 -7.82
CA GLU A 214 -16.92 3.56 -8.33
C GLU A 214 -15.43 3.92 -8.21
N ASP A 215 -14.59 3.00 -7.63
CA ASP A 215 -13.18 3.28 -7.50
C ASP A 215 -12.46 3.21 -8.85
N ASN A 216 -11.90 4.35 -9.25
CA ASN A 216 -11.24 4.51 -10.54
C ASN A 216 -9.96 3.66 -10.67
N ASN A 217 -9.22 3.43 -9.58
CA ASN A 217 -7.98 2.65 -9.65
C ASN A 217 -8.28 1.17 -9.88
N LEU A 218 -9.25 0.62 -9.17
CA LEU A 218 -9.70 -0.75 -9.39
C LEU A 218 -10.27 -0.94 -10.81
N MET A 219 -11.01 0.06 -11.30
CA MET A 219 -11.51 0.03 -12.67
C MET A 219 -10.38 0.02 -13.70
N ILE A 220 -9.38 0.88 -13.54
CA ILE A 220 -8.21 0.92 -14.41
C ILE A 220 -7.45 -0.41 -14.37
N GLU A 221 -7.30 -1.02 -13.21
CA GLU A 221 -6.66 -2.32 -13.07
C GLU A 221 -7.45 -3.43 -13.81
N GLU A 222 -8.77 -3.44 -13.69
CA GLU A 222 -9.65 -4.36 -14.41
C GLU A 222 -9.52 -4.18 -15.93
N LEU A 223 -9.56 -2.94 -16.39
CA LEU A 223 -9.45 -2.60 -17.81
C LEU A 223 -8.07 -2.97 -18.37
N ASN A 224 -6.99 -2.70 -17.62
CA ASN A 224 -5.64 -3.08 -18.02
C ASN A 224 -5.50 -4.60 -18.17
N TYR A 225 -6.10 -5.38 -17.28
CA TYR A 225 -6.13 -6.84 -17.41
C TYR A 225 -6.85 -7.30 -18.68
N TYR A 226 -8.04 -6.76 -18.95
CA TYR A 226 -8.76 -7.10 -20.17
C TYR A 226 -7.97 -6.76 -21.43
N LEU A 227 -7.32 -5.60 -21.47
CA LEU A 227 -6.48 -5.18 -22.60
C LEU A 227 -5.29 -6.10 -22.82
N ALA A 228 -4.55 -6.40 -21.74
CA ALA A 228 -3.35 -7.25 -21.80
C ALA A 228 -3.68 -8.67 -22.33
N ASN A 229 -4.93 -9.11 -22.13
CA ASN A 229 -5.42 -10.43 -22.57
C ASN A 229 -6.25 -10.38 -23.85
N GLY A 230 -6.27 -9.26 -24.58
CA GLY A 230 -7.03 -9.12 -25.84
C GLY A 230 -8.55 -9.12 -25.66
N ARG A 231 -9.04 -8.92 -24.43
CA ARG A 231 -10.46 -8.97 -24.05
C ARG A 231 -11.12 -7.58 -24.12
N SER A 232 -10.96 -6.91 -25.24
CA SER A 232 -11.44 -5.52 -25.41
C SER A 232 -12.97 -5.40 -25.28
N ALA A 233 -13.72 -6.44 -25.67
CA ALA A 233 -15.19 -6.43 -25.56
C ALA A 233 -15.65 -6.37 -24.09
N GLU A 234 -15.02 -7.15 -23.21
CA GLU A 234 -15.33 -7.16 -21.78
C GLU A 234 -14.94 -5.85 -21.11
N ALA A 235 -13.82 -5.25 -21.54
CA ALA A 235 -13.42 -3.95 -21.07
C ALA A 235 -14.46 -2.87 -21.40
N ILE A 236 -14.94 -2.84 -22.63
CA ILE A 236 -15.99 -1.90 -23.08
C ILE A 236 -17.27 -2.14 -22.29
N ALA A 237 -17.70 -3.39 -22.12
CA ALA A 237 -18.90 -3.72 -21.36
C ALA A 237 -18.80 -3.31 -19.86
N SER A 238 -17.61 -3.43 -19.25
CA SER A 238 -17.38 -2.95 -17.88
C SER A 238 -17.52 -1.42 -17.78
N LEU A 239 -16.98 -0.69 -18.75
CA LEU A 239 -17.12 0.77 -18.84
C LEU A 239 -18.56 1.22 -19.09
N GLU A 240 -19.29 0.54 -19.97
CA GLU A 240 -20.69 0.85 -20.22
C GLU A 240 -21.54 0.73 -18.94
N LYS A 241 -21.29 -0.29 -18.13
CA LYS A 241 -21.96 -0.44 -16.82
C LYS A 241 -21.60 0.70 -15.86
N ALA A 242 -20.33 1.09 -15.81
CA ALA A 242 -19.89 2.19 -14.96
C ALA A 242 -20.48 3.54 -15.41
N ILE A 243 -20.54 3.78 -16.72
CA ILE A 243 -21.17 4.98 -17.31
C ILE A 243 -22.68 5.02 -17.02
N ALA A 244 -23.36 3.86 -17.08
CA ALA A 244 -24.77 3.78 -16.73
C ALA A 244 -25.04 4.12 -15.25
N ALA A 245 -24.11 3.78 -14.36
CA ALA A 245 -24.20 4.09 -12.94
C ALA A 245 -23.84 5.57 -12.63
N ASP A 246 -22.86 6.13 -13.33
CA ASP A 246 -22.43 7.54 -13.16
C ASP A 246 -22.24 8.23 -14.53
N PRO A 247 -23.33 8.65 -15.20
CA PRO A 247 -23.29 9.28 -16.51
C PRO A 247 -22.69 10.70 -16.51
N GLY A 248 -22.42 11.28 -15.32
CA GLY A 248 -21.77 12.57 -15.14
C GLY A 248 -20.25 12.50 -15.05
N ASN A 249 -19.65 11.31 -15.04
CA ASN A 249 -18.24 11.12 -14.83
C ASN A 249 -17.42 11.19 -16.13
N ALA A 250 -16.80 12.34 -16.38
CA ALA A 250 -15.99 12.56 -17.58
C ALA A 250 -14.84 11.54 -17.73
N SER A 251 -14.30 11.03 -16.63
CA SER A 251 -13.18 10.08 -16.65
C SER A 251 -13.57 8.71 -17.23
N LEU A 252 -14.83 8.30 -17.03
CA LEU A 252 -15.35 7.05 -17.61
C LEU A 252 -15.41 7.14 -19.14
N TYR A 253 -15.87 8.27 -19.67
CA TYR A 253 -15.92 8.51 -21.12
C TYR A 253 -14.51 8.66 -21.72
N LEU A 254 -13.55 9.27 -21.00
CA LEU A 254 -12.15 9.27 -21.43
C LEU A 254 -11.61 7.84 -21.52
N ALA A 255 -11.84 7.03 -20.49
CA ALA A 255 -11.41 5.63 -20.47
C ALA A 255 -12.06 4.82 -21.60
N GLN A 256 -13.37 5.02 -21.86
CA GLN A 256 -14.08 4.39 -22.96
C GLN A 256 -13.50 4.81 -24.32
N GLY A 257 -13.21 6.10 -24.51
CA GLY A 257 -12.55 6.60 -25.71
C GLY A 257 -11.21 5.93 -25.96
N ASN A 258 -10.37 5.86 -24.92
CA ASN A 258 -9.07 5.19 -25.00
C ASN A 258 -9.19 3.69 -25.36
N MET A 259 -10.19 3.00 -24.83
CA MET A 259 -10.44 1.59 -25.13
C MET A 259 -10.92 1.37 -26.57
N LEU A 260 -11.86 2.20 -27.02
CA LEU A 260 -12.41 2.12 -28.38
C LEU A 260 -11.35 2.46 -29.42
N ASP A 261 -10.49 3.43 -29.15
CA ASP A 261 -9.36 3.79 -30.04
C ASP A 261 -8.38 2.60 -30.17
N LYS A 262 -7.96 2.01 -29.06
CA LYS A 262 -7.11 0.81 -29.07
C LYS A 262 -7.77 -0.41 -29.72
N ALA A 263 -9.10 -0.49 -29.65
CA ALA A 263 -9.88 -1.55 -30.30
C ALA A 263 -10.12 -1.28 -31.81
N GLY A 264 -9.55 -0.21 -32.37
CA GLY A 264 -9.73 0.14 -33.79
C GLY A 264 -11.11 0.66 -34.12
N GLN A 265 -11.83 1.27 -33.17
CA GLN A 265 -13.14 1.88 -33.33
C GLN A 265 -13.09 3.41 -33.16
N PRO A 266 -12.35 4.14 -34.01
CA PRO A 266 -12.01 5.54 -33.77
C PRO A 266 -13.25 6.48 -33.81
N ASP A 267 -14.30 6.16 -34.57
CA ASP A 267 -15.49 7.01 -34.61
C ASP A 267 -16.22 6.99 -33.25
N LYS A 268 -16.37 5.82 -32.65
CA LYS A 268 -16.95 5.70 -31.30
C LYS A 268 -16.02 6.28 -30.22
N ALA A 269 -14.71 6.16 -30.39
CA ALA A 269 -13.74 6.78 -29.52
C ALA A 269 -13.89 8.31 -29.53
N ALA A 270 -14.06 8.91 -30.73
CA ALA A 270 -14.29 10.35 -30.86
C ALA A 270 -15.57 10.81 -30.12
N GLU A 271 -16.65 10.05 -30.23
CA GLU A 271 -17.89 10.33 -29.49
C GLU A 271 -17.66 10.33 -27.98
N SER A 272 -16.97 9.32 -27.48
CA SER A 272 -16.66 9.21 -26.04
C SER A 272 -15.76 10.36 -25.57
N TYR A 273 -14.70 10.71 -26.29
CA TYR A 273 -13.87 11.87 -25.94
C TYR A 273 -14.66 13.19 -25.97
N LYS A 274 -15.50 13.41 -26.98
CA LYS A 274 -16.39 14.59 -27.05
C LYS A 274 -17.36 14.63 -25.87
N LYS A 275 -17.86 13.49 -25.44
CA LYS A 275 -18.73 13.41 -24.25
C LYS A 275 -17.95 13.76 -22.97
N ALA A 276 -16.73 13.26 -22.81
CA ALA A 276 -15.84 13.65 -21.71
C ALA A 276 -15.61 15.16 -21.67
N ILE A 277 -15.32 15.78 -22.83
CA ILE A 277 -15.14 17.23 -22.98
C ILE A 277 -16.43 17.99 -22.63
N SER A 278 -17.59 17.49 -23.05
CA SER A 278 -18.87 18.17 -22.77
C SER A 278 -19.21 18.19 -21.29
N ILE A 279 -18.76 17.17 -20.52
CA ILE A 279 -18.96 17.07 -19.07
C ILE A 279 -17.92 17.92 -18.34
N ARG A 280 -16.66 17.88 -18.80
CA ARG A 280 -15.54 18.63 -18.22
C ARG A 280 -14.79 19.41 -19.30
N PRO A 281 -15.16 20.69 -19.54
CA PRO A 281 -14.61 21.51 -20.62
C PRO A 281 -13.11 21.87 -20.49
N ASP A 282 -12.50 21.63 -19.34
CA ASP A 282 -11.09 21.82 -19.06
C ASP A 282 -10.29 20.50 -19.00
N TYR A 283 -10.84 19.41 -19.57
CA TYR A 283 -10.21 18.10 -19.50
C TYR A 283 -9.10 17.94 -20.54
N PHE A 284 -7.88 18.32 -20.13
CA PHE A 284 -6.67 18.26 -20.98
C PHE A 284 -6.54 16.93 -21.73
N ASP A 285 -6.58 15.78 -20.98
CA ASP A 285 -6.36 14.46 -21.58
C ASP A 285 -7.38 14.11 -22.67
N ALA A 286 -8.63 14.53 -22.51
CA ALA A 286 -9.66 14.26 -23.50
C ALA A 286 -9.43 15.05 -24.79
N TYR A 287 -9.02 16.30 -24.67
CA TYR A 287 -8.64 17.12 -25.84
C TYR A 287 -7.39 16.57 -26.52
N TYR A 288 -6.36 16.25 -25.75
CA TYR A 288 -5.12 15.70 -26.29
C TYR A 288 -5.37 14.39 -27.03
N ASN A 289 -6.07 13.43 -26.40
CA ASN A 289 -6.30 12.10 -26.98
C ASN A 289 -7.16 12.19 -28.25
N LEU A 290 -8.21 13.01 -28.26
CA LEU A 290 -9.04 13.21 -29.43
C LEU A 290 -8.24 13.84 -30.59
N GLY A 291 -7.44 14.87 -30.28
CA GLY A 291 -6.58 15.53 -31.26
C GLY A 291 -5.49 14.61 -31.78
N ALA A 292 -4.82 13.84 -30.91
CA ALA A 292 -3.80 12.87 -31.27
C ALA A 292 -4.37 11.73 -32.12
N MET A 293 -5.57 11.24 -31.80
CA MET A 293 -6.27 10.20 -32.59
C MET A 293 -6.52 10.69 -34.03
N TYR A 294 -7.09 11.87 -34.21
CA TYR A 294 -7.32 12.42 -35.57
C TYR A 294 -6.00 12.71 -36.29
N PHE A 295 -4.99 13.20 -35.58
CA PHE A 295 -3.64 13.41 -36.14
C PHE A 295 -3.05 12.09 -36.65
N ASN A 296 -3.13 11.02 -35.85
CA ASN A 296 -2.62 9.70 -36.22
C ASN A 296 -3.35 9.12 -37.45
N GLN A 297 -4.67 9.29 -37.54
CA GLN A 297 -5.45 8.93 -38.75
C GLN A 297 -4.94 9.67 -39.97
N GLY A 298 -4.74 10.98 -39.85
CA GLY A 298 -4.20 11.80 -40.94
C GLY A 298 -2.80 11.35 -41.36
N ALA A 299 -1.95 11.04 -40.39
CA ALA A 299 -0.58 10.54 -40.64
C ALA A 299 -0.57 9.18 -41.32
N GLU A 300 -1.45 8.25 -40.92
CA GLU A 300 -1.60 6.95 -41.56
C GLU A 300 -2.06 7.09 -43.01
N MET A 301 -3.08 7.94 -43.26
CA MET A 301 -3.56 8.21 -44.59
C MET A 301 -2.48 8.86 -45.49
N ALA A 302 -1.68 9.78 -44.91
CA ALA A 302 -0.57 10.41 -45.63
C ALA A 302 0.53 9.40 -45.97
N ASN A 303 0.87 8.48 -45.04
CA ASN A 303 1.83 7.42 -45.30
C ASN A 303 1.36 6.49 -46.42
N LYS A 304 0.08 6.07 -46.42
CA LYS A 304 -0.51 5.26 -47.51
C LYS A 304 -0.49 6.02 -48.84
N ALA A 305 -0.65 7.33 -48.82
CA ALA A 305 -0.61 8.14 -50.06
C ALA A 305 0.78 8.18 -50.70
N ASN A 306 1.88 7.99 -49.93
CA ASN A 306 3.24 7.92 -50.47
C ASN A 306 3.48 6.73 -51.39
N ASP A 307 2.64 5.68 -51.30
CA ASP A 307 2.72 4.50 -52.15
C ASP A 307 2.01 4.71 -53.52
N ILE A 308 1.34 5.85 -53.73
CA ILE A 308 0.66 6.20 -54.95
C ILE A 308 1.74 6.56 -56.02
N PRO A 309 1.74 5.87 -57.18
CA PRO A 309 2.70 6.16 -58.22
C PRO A 309 2.68 7.61 -58.68
N THR A 310 3.84 8.20 -58.93
CA THR A 310 4.02 9.63 -59.30
C THR A 310 3.24 10.04 -60.56
N LYS A 311 2.93 9.08 -61.44
CA LYS A 311 2.06 9.27 -62.63
C LYS A 311 0.58 9.45 -62.31
N GLU A 312 0.14 9.05 -61.10
CA GLU A 312 -1.26 9.12 -60.68
C GLU A 312 -1.53 10.39 -59.83
N ILE A 313 -1.09 11.57 -60.35
CA ILE A 313 -1.15 12.85 -59.64
C ILE A 313 -2.53 13.17 -59.06
N GLN A 314 -3.61 12.91 -59.83
CA GLN A 314 -4.98 13.18 -59.36
C GLN A 314 -5.34 12.35 -58.15
N LYS A 315 -4.99 11.07 -58.16
CA LYS A 315 -5.23 10.18 -57.05
C LYS A 315 -4.48 10.60 -55.78
N TYR A 316 -3.22 11.02 -55.92
CA TYR A 316 -2.46 11.61 -54.82
C TYR A 316 -3.11 12.89 -54.25
N ASN A 317 -3.56 13.80 -55.16
CA ASN A 317 -4.23 15.03 -54.75
C ASN A 317 -5.55 14.78 -54.00
N ASP A 318 -6.30 13.76 -54.40
CA ASP A 318 -7.54 13.38 -53.74
C ASP A 318 -7.23 12.74 -52.36
N ALA A 319 -6.19 11.92 -52.26
CA ALA A 319 -5.67 11.41 -50.98
C ALA A 319 -5.19 12.55 -50.07
N LYS A 320 -4.44 13.52 -50.63
CA LYS A 320 -3.94 14.72 -49.92
C LYS A 320 -5.10 15.49 -49.28
N LYS A 321 -6.14 15.76 -50.02
CA LYS A 321 -7.34 16.45 -49.48
C LYS A 321 -7.92 15.72 -48.27
N LYS A 322 -7.96 14.39 -48.32
CA LYS A 322 -8.52 13.57 -47.22
C LYS A 322 -7.66 13.63 -45.98
N PHE A 323 -6.32 13.44 -46.08
CA PHE A 323 -5.48 13.47 -44.90
C PHE A 323 -5.30 14.90 -44.35
N ASP A 324 -5.29 15.95 -45.21
CA ASP A 324 -5.28 17.33 -44.75
C ASP A 324 -6.57 17.66 -43.97
N ALA A 325 -7.72 17.13 -44.39
CA ALA A 325 -8.98 17.28 -43.66
C ALA A 325 -8.88 16.65 -42.25
N LYS A 326 -8.23 15.47 -42.11
CA LYS A 326 -7.99 14.85 -40.79
C LYS A 326 -7.07 15.67 -39.92
N PHE A 327 -6.00 16.23 -40.47
CA PHE A 327 -5.13 17.16 -39.72
C PHE A 327 -5.89 18.40 -39.25
N ARG A 328 -6.78 18.94 -40.08
CA ARG A 328 -7.64 20.07 -39.69
C ARG A 328 -8.67 19.70 -38.63
N GLU A 329 -9.18 18.46 -38.63
CA GLU A 329 -10.03 17.96 -37.55
C GLU A 329 -9.24 17.87 -36.21
N ALA A 330 -7.96 17.46 -36.24
CA ALA A 330 -7.12 17.35 -35.06
C ALA A 330 -6.76 18.73 -34.44
N GLN A 331 -6.60 19.73 -35.28
CA GLN A 331 -6.05 21.04 -34.93
C GLN A 331 -6.73 21.68 -33.71
N PRO A 332 -8.06 21.92 -33.69
CA PRO A 332 -8.70 22.65 -32.60
C PRO A 332 -8.59 21.92 -31.25
N PHE A 333 -8.52 20.61 -31.27
CA PHE A 333 -8.39 19.82 -30.03
C PHE A 333 -6.96 19.88 -29.48
N LEU A 334 -5.94 19.77 -30.32
CA LEU A 334 -4.55 19.93 -29.91
C LEU A 334 -4.24 21.36 -29.47
N GLU A 335 -4.79 22.37 -30.17
CA GLU A 335 -4.66 23.78 -29.77
C GLU A 335 -5.29 24.01 -28.38
N LYS A 336 -6.47 23.45 -28.14
CA LYS A 336 -7.13 23.55 -26.82
C LYS A 336 -6.39 22.78 -25.73
N ALA A 337 -5.82 21.62 -26.03
CA ALA A 337 -4.94 20.91 -25.12
C ALA A 337 -3.72 21.76 -24.75
N TRP A 338 -3.08 22.43 -25.72
CA TRP A 338 -1.97 23.31 -25.45
C TRP A 338 -2.35 24.56 -24.63
N GLU A 339 -3.54 25.12 -24.86
CA GLU A 339 -4.09 26.19 -24.03
C GLU A 339 -4.26 25.75 -22.56
N LEU A 340 -4.75 24.54 -22.35
CA LEU A 340 -5.00 23.97 -21.00
C LEU A 340 -3.70 23.58 -20.30
N ASN A 341 -2.71 23.07 -21.04
CA ASN A 341 -1.39 22.75 -20.51
C ASN A 341 -0.27 23.24 -21.45
N PRO A 342 0.16 24.50 -21.31
CA PRO A 342 1.16 25.10 -22.19
C PRO A 342 2.56 24.47 -22.10
N THR A 343 2.82 23.65 -21.08
CA THR A 343 4.13 23.02 -20.83
C THR A 343 4.20 21.57 -21.35
N ASP A 344 3.09 21.01 -21.83
CA ASP A 344 3.08 19.63 -22.32
C ASP A 344 3.85 19.48 -23.64
N VAL A 345 5.00 18.80 -23.54
CA VAL A 345 5.91 18.58 -24.68
C VAL A 345 5.26 17.69 -25.75
N SER A 346 4.41 16.76 -25.36
CA SER A 346 3.73 15.85 -26.30
C SER A 346 2.74 16.61 -27.19
N THR A 347 1.95 17.49 -26.60
CA THR A 347 1.01 18.38 -27.32
C THR A 347 1.77 19.30 -28.26
N MET A 348 2.81 19.98 -27.77
CA MET A 348 3.64 20.88 -28.57
C MET A 348 4.30 20.13 -29.73
N THR A 349 4.75 18.90 -29.54
CA THR A 349 5.36 18.08 -30.59
C THR A 349 4.34 17.70 -31.66
N SER A 350 3.14 17.32 -31.25
CA SER A 350 2.03 17.01 -32.19
C SER A 350 1.63 18.24 -32.98
N LEU A 351 1.48 19.40 -32.34
CA LEU A 351 1.17 20.67 -33.00
C LEU A 351 2.27 21.10 -33.96
N LYS A 352 3.54 20.96 -33.59
CA LYS A 352 4.65 21.23 -34.48
C LYS A 352 4.56 20.44 -35.79
N GLN A 353 4.32 19.13 -35.69
CA GLN A 353 4.19 18.28 -36.86
C GLN A 353 2.94 18.62 -37.68
N LEU A 354 1.82 18.91 -37.01
CA LEU A 354 0.58 19.32 -37.65
C LEU A 354 0.76 20.63 -38.44
N TYR A 355 1.31 21.67 -37.85
CA TYR A 355 1.53 22.95 -38.52
C TYR A 355 2.54 22.87 -39.67
N MET A 356 3.56 22.01 -39.56
CA MET A 356 4.44 21.71 -40.69
C MET A 356 3.68 21.12 -41.87
N ARG A 357 2.76 20.20 -41.63
CA ARG A 357 1.97 19.54 -42.67
C ARG A 357 0.92 20.45 -43.27
N LEU A 358 0.31 21.33 -42.48
CA LEU A 358 -0.68 22.29 -42.93
C LEU A 358 -0.08 23.60 -43.47
N GLU A 359 1.26 23.71 -43.48
CA GLU A 359 2.02 24.90 -43.92
C GLU A 359 1.70 26.18 -43.12
N GLU A 360 1.28 26.02 -41.83
CA GLU A 360 0.94 27.14 -40.93
C GLU A 360 2.18 27.71 -40.24
N THR A 361 3.00 28.44 -40.98
CA THR A 361 4.34 28.90 -40.59
C THR A 361 4.36 29.75 -39.32
N GLU A 362 3.39 30.64 -39.11
CA GLU A 362 3.33 31.50 -37.91
C GLU A 362 3.10 30.69 -36.65
N LYS A 363 2.15 29.73 -36.68
CA LYS A 363 1.84 28.85 -35.54
C LYS A 363 3.01 27.90 -35.28
N LEU A 364 3.65 27.40 -36.33
CA LEU A 364 4.86 26.57 -36.21
C LEU A 364 5.98 27.29 -35.47
N ASN A 365 6.20 28.57 -35.80
CA ASN A 365 7.23 29.39 -35.15
C ASN A 365 6.91 29.57 -33.64
N LYS A 366 5.66 29.83 -33.28
CA LYS A 366 5.22 29.94 -31.86
C LYS A 366 5.50 28.67 -31.07
N VAL A 367 5.11 27.51 -31.61
CA VAL A 367 5.37 26.22 -30.92
C VAL A 367 6.88 25.93 -30.83
N ASN A 368 7.65 26.23 -31.87
CA ASN A 368 9.10 26.02 -31.80
C ASN A 368 9.77 26.90 -30.75
N GLN A 369 9.29 28.13 -30.53
CA GLN A 369 9.76 29.01 -29.46
C GLN A 369 9.41 28.44 -28.08
N ALA A 370 8.16 27.96 -27.88
CA ALA A 370 7.73 27.35 -26.65
C ALA A 370 8.55 26.09 -26.30
N LEU A 371 8.81 25.22 -27.28
CA LEU A 371 9.67 24.03 -27.11
C LEU A 371 11.12 24.35 -26.75
N LYS A 372 11.65 25.54 -27.16
CA LYS A 372 12.99 25.99 -26.78
C LYS A 372 13.02 26.59 -25.37
N ALA A 373 11.96 27.28 -24.98
CA ALA A 373 11.85 27.90 -23.65
C ALA A 373 11.64 26.90 -22.50
N GLY A 374 11.09 25.73 -22.79
CA GLY A 374 10.87 24.64 -21.83
C GLY A 374 12.07 23.67 -21.67
N LYS A 375 13.19 23.95 -22.33
CA LYS A 375 14.50 23.26 -22.17
C LYS A 375 15.41 24.08 -21.29
#